data_3072219c3a390df4cc3682b56839cfe2
#
_entry.id   3072219c3a390df4cc3682b56839cfe2
#
_cell.length_a   1.000
_cell.length_b   1.000
_cell.length_c   1.000
_cell.angle_alpha   90.00
_cell.angle_beta   90.00
_cell.angle_gamma   90.00
#
_symmetry.space_group_name_H-M   'P 1'
#
loop_
_entity.id
_entity.type
_entity.pdbx_description
1 polymer ?
#
loop_
_entity_poly.entity_id
_entity_poly.type
_entity_poly.pdbx_seq_one_letter_code
_entity_poly.pdbx_strand_id
1 'polypeptide(L)'
;MKPQALTEKKKEALITAVYLGFIFILLAVIYFINLPHSVWVGFVNFISSFIMAQVPKTGISFPAPRYPPVASYATFYTAVFQFFLGLGILEIGILAIRIGLHSPLPRKAETIENMVFGFGTSYLVITYLINMTIMSEWFVFLAGVILIAGLSLIARAFILIAGRPS
;
A
#
# COMPACT_ATOMS: atom_id res chain seq x y z
N MET A 1 -10.03 41.12 -14.17
CA MET A 1 -9.54 40.52 -12.91
C MET A 1 -8.47 39.51 -13.27
N LYS A 2 -7.19 39.70 -12.87
CA LYS A 2 -6.15 38.67 -13.03
C LYS A 2 -6.48 37.53 -12.04
N PRO A 3 -6.54 36.26 -12.49
CA PRO A 3 -6.71 35.16 -11.57
C PRO A 3 -5.54 35.16 -10.58
N GLN A 4 -5.84 35.28 -9.29
CA GLN A 4 -4.81 35.16 -8.26
C GLN A 4 -4.22 33.76 -8.34
N ALA A 5 -2.94 33.66 -8.66
CA ALA A 5 -2.21 32.41 -8.65
C ALA A 5 -2.29 31.83 -7.22
N LEU A 6 -2.77 30.59 -7.11
CA LEU A 6 -2.82 29.86 -5.84
C LEU A 6 -1.41 29.77 -5.26
N THR A 7 -1.25 30.10 -3.98
CA THR A 7 0.04 29.91 -3.31
C THR A 7 0.38 28.42 -3.28
N GLU A 8 1.67 28.05 -3.31
CA GLU A 8 2.14 26.65 -3.28
C GLU A 8 1.47 25.83 -2.15
N LYS A 9 1.35 26.45 -0.97
CA LYS A 9 0.69 25.82 0.19
C LYS A 9 -0.78 25.48 -0.09
N LYS A 10 -1.52 26.33 -0.81
CA LYS A 10 -2.92 26.07 -1.16
C LYS A 10 -3.03 24.98 -2.22
N LYS A 11 -2.12 24.93 -3.19
CA LYS A 11 -2.08 23.86 -4.21
C LYS A 11 -1.85 22.49 -3.56
N GLU A 12 -0.84 22.37 -2.69
CA GLU A 12 -0.55 21.12 -2.00
C GLU A 12 -1.70 20.69 -1.06
N ALA A 13 -2.33 21.64 -0.36
CA ALA A 13 -3.50 21.34 0.47
C ALA A 13 -4.67 20.78 -0.38
N LEU A 14 -4.90 21.35 -1.58
CA LEU A 14 -5.93 20.86 -2.51
C LEU A 14 -5.60 19.44 -3.00
N ILE A 15 -4.35 19.18 -3.40
CA ILE A 15 -3.91 17.84 -3.83
C ILE A 15 -4.11 16.83 -2.70
N THR A 16 -3.74 17.20 -1.45
CA THR A 16 -3.93 16.34 -0.28
C THR A 16 -5.42 16.04 -0.04
N ALA A 17 -6.30 17.03 -0.17
CA ALA A 17 -7.74 16.84 -0.01
C ALA A 17 -8.30 15.91 -1.09
N VAL A 18 -7.88 16.08 -2.35
CA VAL A 18 -8.24 15.19 -3.47
C VAL A 18 -7.74 13.78 -3.19
N TYR A 19 -6.50 13.62 -2.76
CA TYR A 19 -5.91 12.33 -2.42
C TYR A 19 -6.70 11.59 -1.33
N LEU A 20 -7.00 12.27 -0.22
CA LEU A 20 -7.83 11.70 0.85
C LEU A 20 -9.23 11.32 0.36
N GLY A 21 -9.86 12.17 -0.46
CA GLY A 21 -11.16 11.87 -1.06
C GLY A 21 -11.12 10.58 -1.90
N PHE A 22 -10.09 10.41 -2.73
CA PHE A 22 -9.91 9.19 -3.52
C PHE A 22 -9.65 7.96 -2.66
N ILE A 23 -8.90 8.07 -1.56
CA ILE A 23 -8.72 6.95 -0.60
C ILE A 23 -10.06 6.50 -0.02
N PHE A 24 -10.93 7.43 0.39
CA PHE A 24 -12.26 7.08 0.89
C PHE A 24 -13.13 6.42 -0.17
N ILE A 25 -13.10 6.93 -1.41
CA ILE A 25 -13.80 6.32 -2.54
C ILE A 25 -13.26 4.90 -2.80
N LEU A 26 -11.94 4.73 -2.82
CA LEU A 26 -11.30 3.43 -3.02
C LEU A 26 -11.73 2.42 -1.94
N LEU A 27 -11.71 2.81 -0.68
CA LEU A 27 -12.16 1.97 0.43
C LEU A 27 -13.64 1.60 0.29
N ALA A 28 -14.50 2.57 -0.06
CA ALA A 28 -15.92 2.32 -0.26
C ALA A 28 -16.18 1.35 -1.43
N VAL A 29 -15.49 1.54 -2.55
CA VAL A 29 -15.59 0.66 -3.74
C VAL A 29 -15.14 -0.76 -3.41
N ILE A 30 -13.97 -0.92 -2.76
CA ILE A 30 -13.45 -2.23 -2.36
C ILE A 30 -14.41 -2.92 -1.40
N TYR A 31 -14.92 -2.20 -0.41
CA TYR A 31 -15.88 -2.72 0.56
C TYR A 31 -17.18 -3.18 -0.13
N PHE A 32 -17.67 -2.40 -1.08
CA PHE A 32 -18.90 -2.72 -1.81
C PHE A 32 -18.74 -3.92 -2.75
N ILE A 33 -17.62 -3.99 -3.50
CA ILE A 33 -17.34 -5.09 -4.45
C ILE A 33 -17.13 -6.43 -3.74
N ASN A 34 -16.45 -6.44 -2.59
CA ASN A 34 -16.09 -7.67 -1.89
C ASN A 34 -17.17 -8.16 -0.90
N LEU A 35 -18.39 -7.68 -1.00
CA LEU A 35 -19.49 -7.99 -0.07
C LEU A 35 -19.13 -7.62 1.39
N PRO A 36 -19.64 -6.52 1.91
CA PRO A 36 -19.23 -5.91 3.19
C PRO A 36 -19.12 -6.89 4.36
N HIS A 37 -20.08 -7.79 4.48
CA HIS A 37 -20.08 -8.80 5.55
C HIS A 37 -18.86 -9.75 5.44
N SER A 38 -18.51 -10.17 4.23
CA SER A 38 -17.41 -11.12 4.00
C SER A 38 -16.04 -10.52 4.29
N VAL A 39 -15.83 -9.23 3.99
CA VAL A 39 -14.57 -8.52 4.33
C VAL A 39 -14.41 -8.40 5.83
N TRP A 40 -15.48 -8.01 6.54
CA TRP A 40 -15.46 -7.87 7.99
C TRP A 40 -15.23 -9.22 8.70
N VAL A 41 -15.98 -10.24 8.31
CA VAL A 41 -15.81 -11.60 8.85
C VAL A 41 -14.42 -12.13 8.55
N GLY A 42 -13.90 -11.91 7.34
CA GLY A 42 -12.54 -12.29 6.96
C GLY A 42 -11.49 -11.61 7.83
N PHE A 43 -11.62 -10.31 8.09
CA PHE A 43 -10.74 -9.56 8.99
C PHE A 43 -10.77 -10.09 10.43
N VAL A 44 -11.97 -10.28 11.00
CA VAL A 44 -12.14 -10.80 12.37
C VAL A 44 -11.53 -12.21 12.48
N ASN A 45 -11.83 -13.08 11.52
CA ASN A 45 -11.27 -14.43 11.49
C ASN A 45 -9.74 -14.42 11.33
N PHE A 46 -9.20 -13.52 10.50
CA PHE A 46 -7.76 -13.34 10.35
C PHE A 46 -7.11 -12.97 11.69
N ILE A 47 -7.61 -11.94 12.38
CA ILE A 47 -7.06 -11.50 13.67
C ILE A 47 -7.18 -12.60 14.76
N SER A 48 -8.34 -13.28 14.83
CA SER A 48 -8.58 -14.33 15.83
C SER A 48 -7.83 -15.63 15.57
N SER A 49 -7.29 -15.82 14.38
CA SER A 49 -6.59 -17.05 13.98
C SER A 49 -5.09 -17.07 14.28
N PHE A 50 -4.54 -15.98 14.81
CA PHE A 50 -3.11 -15.91 15.08
C PHE A 50 -2.66 -16.95 16.09
N ILE A 51 -1.59 -17.66 15.73
CA ILE A 51 -0.89 -18.63 16.57
C ILE A 51 0.59 -18.28 16.62
N MET A 52 1.29 -18.76 17.65
CA MET A 52 2.75 -18.65 17.69
C MET A 52 3.35 -19.75 16.80
N ALA A 53 3.94 -19.36 15.69
CA ALA A 53 4.59 -20.27 14.74
C ALA A 53 6.11 -20.03 14.72
N GLN A 54 6.88 -21.09 14.55
CA GLN A 54 8.33 -20.99 14.45
C GLN A 54 8.74 -20.41 13.10
N VAL A 55 9.59 -19.37 13.14
CA VAL A 55 10.25 -18.85 11.94
C VAL A 55 11.27 -19.88 11.46
N PRO A 56 11.21 -20.35 10.21
CA PRO A 56 12.10 -21.37 9.70
C PRO A 56 13.58 -21.05 9.96
N LYS A 57 14.33 -22.04 10.43
CA LYS A 57 15.78 -22.00 10.67
C LYS A 57 16.27 -21.01 11.75
N THR A 58 15.39 -20.35 12.51
CA THR A 58 15.81 -19.36 13.52
C THR A 58 15.56 -19.81 14.95
N GLY A 59 14.66 -20.77 15.19
CA GLY A 59 14.20 -21.15 16.53
C GLY A 59 13.31 -20.10 17.22
N ILE A 60 13.04 -18.97 16.58
CA ILE A 60 12.22 -17.88 17.11
C ILE A 60 10.74 -18.15 16.78
N SER A 61 9.85 -17.99 17.76
CA SER A 61 8.40 -18.04 17.54
C SER A 61 7.85 -16.63 17.31
N PHE A 62 7.04 -16.49 16.25
CA PHE A 62 6.43 -15.21 15.88
C PHE A 62 4.94 -15.42 15.55
N PRO A 63 4.07 -14.42 15.82
CA PRO A 63 2.65 -14.51 15.47
C PRO A 63 2.44 -14.70 13.97
N ALA A 64 1.65 -15.73 13.59
CA ALA A 64 1.28 -16.01 12.23
C ALA A 64 -0.18 -16.47 12.16
N PRO A 65 -0.92 -16.14 11.07
CA PRO A 65 -2.27 -16.66 10.88
C PRO A 65 -2.20 -18.18 10.70
N ARG A 66 -3.23 -18.88 11.20
CA ARG A 66 -3.30 -20.35 11.09
C ARG A 66 -3.32 -20.78 9.62
N TYR A 67 -2.51 -21.78 9.30
CA TYR A 67 -2.52 -22.45 7.99
C TYR A 67 -3.20 -23.85 8.12
N PRO A 68 -3.96 -24.33 7.14
CA PRO A 68 -4.32 -23.68 5.87
C PRO A 68 -5.21 -22.46 6.10
N PRO A 69 -5.10 -21.42 5.24
CA PRO A 69 -5.95 -20.25 5.36
C PRO A 69 -7.40 -20.68 5.21
N VAL A 70 -8.22 -20.31 6.18
CA VAL A 70 -9.66 -20.57 6.12
C VAL A 70 -10.20 -19.81 4.91
N ALA A 71 -11.10 -20.40 4.14
CA ALA A 71 -11.71 -19.77 2.96
C ALA A 71 -12.25 -18.34 3.26
N SER A 72 -12.60 -18.07 4.52
CA SER A 72 -13.02 -16.75 4.98
C SER A 72 -11.95 -15.64 4.91
N TYR A 73 -10.63 -15.98 4.84
CA TYR A 73 -9.58 -14.95 4.72
C TYR A 73 -9.38 -14.49 3.27
N ALA A 74 -9.75 -15.33 2.29
CA ALA A 74 -9.53 -15.04 0.88
C ALA A 74 -10.13 -13.69 0.47
N THR A 75 -11.35 -13.38 0.91
CA THR A 75 -12.01 -12.11 0.61
C THR A 75 -11.27 -10.95 1.27
N PHE A 76 -10.80 -11.11 2.50
CA PHE A 76 -10.02 -10.07 3.19
C PHE A 76 -8.67 -9.83 2.50
N TYR A 77 -7.93 -10.88 2.14
CA TYR A 77 -6.67 -10.73 1.41
C TYR A 77 -6.86 -10.11 0.03
N THR A 78 -7.96 -10.47 -0.67
CA THR A 78 -8.32 -9.85 -1.95
C THR A 78 -8.61 -8.36 -1.77
N ALA A 79 -9.32 -7.95 -0.72
CA ALA A 79 -9.57 -6.55 -0.41
C ALA A 79 -8.27 -5.79 -0.09
N VAL A 80 -7.34 -6.40 0.66
CA VAL A 80 -6.01 -5.83 0.95
C VAL A 80 -5.18 -5.67 -0.32
N PHE A 81 -5.16 -6.68 -1.19
CA PHE A 81 -4.52 -6.60 -2.51
C PHE A 81 -5.06 -5.45 -3.35
N GLN A 82 -6.39 -5.38 -3.49
CA GLN A 82 -7.08 -4.33 -4.25
C GLN A 82 -6.80 -2.93 -3.68
N PHE A 83 -6.70 -2.81 -2.36
CA PHE A 83 -6.39 -1.54 -1.70
C PHE A 83 -4.97 -1.06 -2.06
N PHE A 84 -3.95 -1.88 -1.91
CA PHE A 84 -2.58 -1.49 -2.25
C PHE A 84 -2.38 -1.27 -3.75
N LEU A 85 -3.01 -2.09 -4.59
CA LEU A 85 -3.02 -1.88 -6.04
C LEU A 85 -3.68 -0.55 -6.41
N GLY A 86 -4.84 -0.27 -5.84
CA GLY A 86 -5.58 0.97 -6.04
C GLY A 86 -4.79 2.20 -5.57
N LEU A 87 -4.09 2.11 -4.43
CA LEU A 87 -3.19 3.16 -3.97
C LEU A 87 -2.06 3.40 -4.97
N GLY A 88 -1.40 2.36 -5.48
CA GLY A 88 -0.35 2.50 -6.49
C GLY A 88 -0.86 3.20 -7.76
N ILE A 89 -2.04 2.84 -8.23
CA ILE A 89 -2.68 3.48 -9.40
C ILE A 89 -3.05 4.94 -9.09
N LEU A 90 -3.59 5.22 -7.91
CA LEU A 90 -3.91 6.58 -7.47
C LEU A 90 -2.67 7.48 -7.46
N GLU A 91 -1.54 6.96 -6.98
CA GLU A 91 -0.28 7.72 -6.93
C GLU A 91 0.23 8.09 -8.33
N ILE A 92 -0.04 7.29 -9.38
CA ILE A 92 0.24 7.68 -10.77
C ILE A 92 -0.56 8.93 -11.14
N GLY A 93 -1.85 8.97 -10.82
CA GLY A 93 -2.71 10.14 -11.05
C GLY A 93 -2.23 11.38 -10.29
N ILE A 94 -1.89 11.22 -9.01
CA ILE A 94 -1.34 12.30 -8.17
C ILE A 94 0.00 12.80 -8.71
N LEU A 95 0.87 11.90 -9.17
CA LEU A 95 2.14 12.28 -9.79
C LEU A 95 1.92 13.14 -11.05
N ALA A 96 0.99 12.73 -11.91
CA ALA A 96 0.64 13.50 -13.10
C ALA A 96 0.12 14.90 -12.74
N ILE A 97 -0.76 15.02 -11.74
CA ILE A 97 -1.24 16.30 -11.22
C ILE A 97 -0.08 17.14 -10.68
N ARG A 98 0.81 16.56 -9.86
CA ARG A 98 1.97 17.25 -9.27
C ARG A 98 2.96 17.74 -10.33
N ILE A 99 3.14 16.97 -11.42
CA ILE A 99 3.96 17.40 -12.55
C ILE A 99 3.31 18.60 -13.25
N GLY A 100 2.02 18.52 -13.59
CA GLY A 100 1.28 19.58 -14.26
C GLY A 100 1.19 20.88 -13.45
N LEU A 101 1.08 20.79 -12.13
CA LEU A 101 1.05 21.94 -11.22
C LEU A 101 2.45 22.44 -10.82
N HIS A 102 3.53 21.85 -11.36
CA HIS A 102 4.92 22.19 -11.03
C HIS A 102 5.22 22.10 -9.52
N SER A 103 4.65 21.10 -8.84
CA SER A 103 4.90 20.84 -7.42
C SER A 103 6.39 20.66 -7.12
N PRO A 104 6.85 20.99 -5.89
CA PRO A 104 8.23 20.83 -5.48
C PRO A 104 8.73 19.39 -5.61
N LEU A 105 10.01 19.21 -5.96
CA LEU A 105 10.64 17.91 -6.15
C LEU A 105 10.44 16.94 -4.97
N PRO A 106 10.55 17.36 -3.70
CA PRO A 106 10.30 16.45 -2.57
C PRO A 106 8.91 15.82 -2.56
N ARG A 107 7.88 16.54 -3.02
CA ARG A 107 6.52 16.03 -3.11
C ARG A 107 6.34 15.02 -4.24
N LYS A 108 7.01 15.22 -5.37
CA LYS A 108 7.04 14.23 -6.46
C LYS A 108 7.76 12.95 -6.03
N ALA A 109 8.88 13.11 -5.31
CA ALA A 109 9.64 11.98 -4.77
C ALA A 109 8.82 11.15 -3.75
N GLU A 110 8.06 11.82 -2.88
CA GLU A 110 7.12 11.19 -1.94
C GLU A 110 6.03 10.38 -2.67
N THR A 111 5.46 10.93 -3.76
CA THR A 111 4.48 10.21 -4.58
C THR A 111 5.08 8.94 -5.19
N ILE A 112 6.32 9.00 -5.68
CA ILE A 112 6.98 7.82 -6.27
C ILE A 112 7.32 6.79 -5.19
N GLU A 113 7.74 7.23 -4.00
CA GLU A 113 7.92 6.35 -2.84
C GLU A 113 6.64 5.56 -2.54
N ASN A 114 5.50 6.25 -2.41
CA ASN A 114 4.19 5.64 -2.14
C ASN A 114 3.75 4.71 -3.26
N MET A 115 4.01 5.08 -4.53
CA MET A 115 3.71 4.25 -5.70
C MET A 115 4.49 2.93 -5.66
N VAL A 116 5.80 2.98 -5.38
CA VAL A 116 6.65 1.77 -5.24
C VAL A 116 6.15 0.91 -4.09
N PHE A 117 5.82 1.52 -2.95
CA PHE A 117 5.29 0.80 -1.79
C PHE A 117 3.94 0.15 -2.11
N GLY A 118 3.01 0.85 -2.74
CA GLY A 118 1.69 0.35 -3.11
C GLY A 118 1.75 -0.84 -4.05
N PHE A 119 2.44 -0.71 -5.18
CA PHE A 119 2.59 -1.82 -6.14
C PHE A 119 3.41 -2.98 -5.58
N GLY A 120 4.50 -2.70 -4.86
CA GLY A 120 5.32 -3.74 -4.24
C GLY A 120 4.54 -4.54 -3.20
N THR A 121 3.78 -3.88 -2.33
CA THR A 121 2.96 -4.55 -1.33
C THR A 121 1.81 -5.33 -1.98
N SER A 122 1.14 -4.78 -3.00
CA SER A 122 0.10 -5.52 -3.73
C SER A 122 0.64 -6.82 -4.35
N TYR A 123 1.84 -6.76 -4.95
CA TYR A 123 2.51 -7.95 -5.50
C TYR A 123 2.81 -8.99 -4.41
N LEU A 124 3.27 -8.57 -3.24
CA LEU A 124 3.52 -9.48 -2.12
C LEU A 124 2.24 -10.13 -1.61
N VAL A 125 1.14 -9.37 -1.51
CA VAL A 125 -0.15 -9.90 -1.06
C VAL A 125 -0.68 -10.97 -2.01
N ILE A 126 -0.65 -10.74 -3.32
CA ILE A 126 -1.13 -11.76 -4.28
C ILE A 126 -0.23 -13.00 -4.28
N THR A 127 1.08 -12.82 -4.16
CA THR A 127 2.04 -13.92 -4.26
C THR A 127 2.07 -14.78 -2.99
N TYR A 128 2.07 -14.15 -1.81
CA TYR A 128 2.34 -14.84 -0.55
C TYR A 128 1.14 -14.96 0.39
N LEU A 129 0.07 -14.19 0.21
CA LEU A 129 -1.13 -14.30 1.06
C LEU A 129 -2.29 -14.96 0.33
N ILE A 130 -2.61 -14.52 -0.89
CA ILE A 130 -3.73 -15.10 -1.67
C ILE A 130 -3.36 -16.51 -2.17
N ASN A 131 -2.14 -16.68 -2.65
CA ASN A 131 -1.64 -17.95 -3.17
C ASN A 131 -0.83 -18.75 -2.12
N MET A 132 -1.02 -18.47 -0.84
CA MET A 132 -0.30 -19.11 0.25
C MET A 132 -0.48 -20.62 0.23
N THR A 133 0.63 -21.37 0.17
CA THR A 133 0.67 -22.83 0.15
C THR A 133 1.27 -23.43 1.42
N ILE A 134 2.12 -22.67 2.12
CA ILE A 134 2.81 -23.11 3.35
C ILE A 134 2.92 -21.95 4.34
N MET A 135 2.95 -22.26 5.64
CA MET A 135 3.03 -21.28 6.72
C MET A 135 4.25 -20.32 6.62
N SER A 136 5.36 -20.82 6.09
CA SER A 136 6.60 -20.02 5.96
C SER A 136 6.43 -18.81 5.02
N GLU A 137 5.48 -18.84 4.09
CA GLU A 137 5.21 -17.73 3.16
C GLU A 137 4.72 -16.48 3.88
N TRP A 138 4.07 -16.63 5.03
CA TRP A 138 3.74 -15.49 5.89
C TRP A 138 4.99 -14.71 6.33
N PHE A 139 6.04 -15.41 6.73
CA PHE A 139 7.29 -14.75 7.14
C PHE A 139 8.04 -14.14 5.96
N VAL A 140 7.97 -14.77 4.78
CA VAL A 140 8.49 -14.20 3.53
C VAL A 140 7.72 -12.93 3.16
N PHE A 141 6.39 -12.93 3.30
CA PHE A 141 5.57 -11.74 3.11
C PHE A 141 6.01 -10.59 4.04
N LEU A 142 6.15 -10.85 5.35
CA LEU A 142 6.57 -9.82 6.31
C LEU A 142 7.97 -9.25 5.98
N ALA A 143 8.93 -10.12 5.68
CA ALA A 143 10.27 -9.71 5.26
C ALA A 143 10.20 -8.92 3.93
N GLY A 144 9.35 -9.34 3.01
CA GLY A 144 9.11 -8.65 1.74
C GLY A 144 8.54 -7.25 1.93
N VAL A 145 7.59 -7.04 2.86
CA VAL A 145 7.04 -5.71 3.16
C VAL A 145 8.13 -4.77 3.67
N ILE A 146 9.01 -5.26 4.55
CA ILE A 146 10.16 -4.47 5.05
C ILE A 146 11.11 -4.13 3.90
N LEU A 147 11.39 -5.09 3.01
CA LEU A 147 12.22 -4.87 1.83
C LEU A 147 11.62 -3.82 0.89
N ILE A 148 10.33 -3.92 0.57
CA ILE A 148 9.63 -2.93 -0.28
C ILE A 148 9.64 -1.55 0.36
N ALA A 149 9.43 -1.45 1.69
CA ALA A 149 9.56 -0.18 2.40
C ALA A 149 10.97 0.41 2.27
N GLY A 150 12.01 -0.39 2.39
CA GLY A 150 13.39 0.04 2.15
C GLY A 150 13.63 0.49 0.71
N LEU A 151 13.16 -0.27 -0.26
CA LEU A 151 13.30 0.08 -1.69
C LEU A 151 12.53 1.36 -2.05
N SER A 152 11.36 1.59 -1.47
CA SER A 152 10.58 2.82 -1.69
C SER A 152 11.32 4.06 -1.18
N LEU A 153 11.95 3.97 0.00
CA LEU A 153 12.79 5.04 0.54
C LEU A 153 14.04 5.29 -0.32
N ILE A 154 14.66 4.24 -0.84
CA ILE A 154 15.81 4.36 -1.77
C ILE A 154 15.37 5.05 -3.06
N ALA A 155 14.23 4.68 -3.64
CA ALA A 155 13.68 5.32 -4.83
C ALA A 155 13.47 6.84 -4.61
N ARG A 156 12.90 7.23 -3.47
CA ARG A 156 12.78 8.64 -3.09
C ARG A 156 14.12 9.34 -3.01
N ALA A 157 15.11 8.72 -2.35
CA ALA A 157 16.45 9.30 -2.19
C ALA A 157 17.12 9.54 -3.55
N PHE A 158 17.04 8.58 -4.49
CA PHE A 158 17.59 8.74 -5.84
C PHE A 158 16.99 9.94 -6.58
N ILE A 159 15.66 10.12 -6.50
CA ILE A 159 14.98 11.25 -7.16
C ILE A 159 15.45 12.58 -6.58
N LEU A 160 15.60 12.66 -5.24
CA LEU A 160 16.05 13.87 -4.58
C LEU A 160 17.51 14.22 -4.92
N ILE A 161 18.36 13.21 -5.12
CA ILE A 161 19.76 13.41 -5.52
C ILE A 161 19.83 13.85 -6.99
N ALA A 162 19.12 13.15 -7.88
CA ALA A 162 19.12 13.42 -9.32
C ALA A 162 18.54 14.80 -9.67
N GLY A 163 17.65 15.32 -8.87
CA GLY A 163 17.03 16.63 -9.10
C GLY A 163 17.74 17.81 -8.44
N ARG A 164 18.93 17.63 -7.84
CA ARG A 164 19.74 18.73 -7.34
C ARG A 164 20.41 19.41 -8.55
N PRO A 165 20.22 20.74 -8.72
CA PRO A 165 21.00 21.47 -9.72
C PRO A 165 22.49 21.39 -9.36
N SER A 166 23.30 21.01 -10.34
CA SER A 166 24.78 21.06 -10.28
C SER A 166 25.29 22.49 -10.20
#